data_6987daaac4fbb48762ff7f5005766eb2
#
_entry.id   6987daaac4fbb48762ff7f5005766eb2
#
_cell.length_a   1.000
_cell.length_b   1.000
_cell.length_c   1.000
_cell.angle_alpha   90.00
_cell.angle_beta   90.00
_cell.angle_gamma   90.00
#
_symmetry.space_group_name_H-M   'P 1'
#
loop_
_entity.id
_entity.type
_entity.pdbx_description
1 polymer ?
#
loop_
_entity_poly.entity_id
_entity_poly.type
_entity_poly.pdbx_seq_one_letter_code
_entity_poly.pdbx_strand_id
1 'polypeptide(L)'
;MSDVHFDFSGENFVVVGASSGLGRQIAGELAESGAHVMAIARSTERLDEMKRTSPLIQTAALDVLTASAEDWTAVLEQFVRDHGKIHGGVYTAGITGVTPLKGYDRNMATAIFQTSFDGSVDFLQCASKKKFSEMGASFVLFSSVASYEGTKGLLFYASAKSAVRTAVRTIAKEIGHRGHRINSISPAWVDTEMTNSYLESVGMGQESVRDGILGRGRPEDVSGMVLLLLSSRARWITGQDFVTDGGYMCGMWD
;
A
#
# COMPACT_ATOMS: atom_id res chain seq x y z
N MET A 1 -21.26 -4.55 -17.48
CA MET A 1 -19.87 -4.30 -17.88
C MET A 1 -19.15 -5.63 -17.85
N SER A 2 -18.18 -5.87 -18.72
CA SER A 2 -17.35 -7.08 -18.65
C SER A 2 -16.29 -6.87 -17.59
N ASP A 3 -16.16 -7.81 -16.66
CA ASP A 3 -15.16 -7.75 -15.60
C ASP A 3 -13.80 -8.24 -16.11
N VAL A 4 -12.72 -7.67 -15.55
CA VAL A 4 -11.36 -8.15 -15.79
C VAL A 4 -11.03 -9.17 -14.70
N HIS A 5 -10.72 -10.40 -15.11
CA HIS A 5 -10.27 -11.42 -14.19
C HIS A 5 -8.75 -11.54 -14.25
N PHE A 6 -8.11 -11.49 -13.08
CA PHE A 6 -6.70 -11.81 -12.92
C PHE A 6 -6.57 -13.26 -12.46
N ASP A 7 -5.56 -13.95 -12.98
CA ASP A 7 -5.16 -15.27 -12.54
C ASP A 7 -3.73 -15.19 -12.03
N PHE A 8 -3.57 -15.37 -10.73
CA PHE A 8 -2.30 -15.40 -10.02
C PHE A 8 -2.02 -16.78 -9.42
N SER A 9 -2.64 -17.84 -9.98
CA SER A 9 -2.45 -19.21 -9.51
C SER A 9 -0.97 -19.61 -9.52
N GLY A 10 -0.46 -20.06 -8.36
CA GLY A 10 0.94 -20.41 -8.18
C GLY A 10 1.88 -19.22 -7.95
N GLU A 11 1.37 -18.00 -7.88
CA GLU A 11 2.14 -16.82 -7.53
C GLU A 11 2.03 -16.49 -6.03
N ASN A 12 3.04 -15.83 -5.48
CA ASN A 12 3.19 -15.54 -4.06
C ASN A 12 3.36 -14.03 -3.86
N PHE A 13 2.53 -13.42 -3.03
CA PHE A 13 2.58 -11.99 -2.75
C PHE A 13 2.62 -11.67 -1.26
N VAL A 14 3.21 -10.53 -0.94
CA VAL A 14 3.23 -9.98 0.44
C VAL A 14 2.41 -8.70 0.46
N VAL A 15 1.48 -8.58 1.40
CA VAL A 15 0.68 -7.34 1.60
C VAL A 15 0.92 -6.83 3.01
N VAL A 16 1.57 -5.67 3.13
CA VAL A 16 1.83 -4.98 4.40
C VAL A 16 0.74 -3.94 4.65
N GLY A 17 0.16 -3.93 5.86
CA GLY A 17 -1.01 -3.13 6.19
C GLY A 17 -2.32 -3.84 5.85
N ALA A 18 -2.30 -5.18 5.84
CA ALA A 18 -3.41 -6.01 5.34
C ALA A 18 -4.62 -6.12 6.27
N SER A 19 -4.59 -5.58 7.49
CA SER A 19 -5.66 -5.78 8.47
C SER A 19 -6.92 -4.94 8.23
N SER A 20 -6.89 -3.94 7.36
CA SER A 20 -8.03 -3.05 7.10
C SER A 20 -7.94 -2.36 5.74
N GLY A 21 -9.02 -1.71 5.33
CA GLY A 21 -9.09 -0.84 4.16
C GLY A 21 -8.51 -1.44 2.89
N LEU A 22 -7.67 -0.67 2.20
CA LEU A 22 -7.06 -1.05 0.92
C LEU A 22 -6.22 -2.33 1.00
N GLY A 23 -5.41 -2.48 2.07
CA GLY A 23 -4.56 -3.66 2.23
C GLY A 23 -5.37 -4.95 2.39
N ARG A 24 -6.47 -4.91 3.16
CA ARG A 24 -7.37 -6.05 3.35
C ARG A 24 -8.05 -6.43 2.03
N GLN A 25 -8.54 -5.44 1.28
CA GLN A 25 -9.16 -5.65 -0.02
C GLN A 25 -8.19 -6.31 -1.01
N ILE A 26 -7.00 -5.75 -1.15
CA ILE A 26 -5.97 -6.26 -2.07
C ILE A 26 -5.56 -7.68 -1.71
N ALA A 27 -5.36 -7.99 -0.42
CA ALA A 27 -4.97 -9.32 0.02
C ALA A 27 -6.09 -10.35 -0.25
N GLY A 28 -7.36 -9.96 -0.08
CA GLY A 28 -8.51 -10.79 -0.42
C GLY A 28 -8.58 -11.09 -1.91
N GLU A 29 -8.53 -10.06 -2.75
CA GLU A 29 -8.60 -10.22 -4.23
C GLU A 29 -7.42 -11.02 -4.81
N LEU A 30 -6.20 -10.85 -4.27
CA LEU A 30 -5.06 -11.69 -4.67
C LEU A 30 -5.32 -13.16 -4.34
N ALA A 31 -5.85 -13.46 -3.15
CA ALA A 31 -6.19 -14.82 -2.77
C ALA A 31 -7.35 -15.39 -3.60
N GLU A 32 -8.37 -14.60 -3.89
CA GLU A 32 -9.48 -14.96 -4.79
C GLU A 32 -8.98 -15.23 -6.21
N SER A 33 -7.92 -14.56 -6.64
CA SER A 33 -7.24 -14.76 -7.93
C SER A 33 -6.23 -15.93 -7.92
N GLY A 34 -6.21 -16.74 -6.86
CA GLY A 34 -5.40 -17.96 -6.75
C GLY A 34 -3.99 -17.78 -6.18
N ALA A 35 -3.60 -16.60 -5.75
CA ALA A 35 -2.29 -16.34 -5.18
C ALA A 35 -2.18 -16.81 -3.71
N HIS A 36 -1.01 -17.28 -3.31
CA HIS A 36 -0.64 -17.33 -1.90
C HIS A 36 -0.27 -15.93 -1.41
N VAL A 37 -0.85 -15.51 -0.30
CA VAL A 37 -0.68 -14.17 0.26
C VAL A 37 -0.14 -14.21 1.67
N MET A 38 1.00 -13.55 1.93
CA MET A 38 1.44 -13.19 3.28
C MET A 38 0.83 -11.84 3.66
N ALA A 39 -0.15 -11.85 4.53
CA ALA A 39 -0.80 -10.66 5.07
C ALA A 39 -0.11 -10.21 6.36
N ILE A 40 0.49 -9.02 6.35
CA ILE A 40 1.27 -8.46 7.46
C ILE A 40 0.55 -7.25 8.04
N ALA A 41 0.34 -7.23 9.36
CA ALA A 41 -0.21 -6.09 10.09
C ALA A 41 0.10 -6.20 11.59
N ARG A 42 -0.31 -5.21 12.38
CA ARG A 42 -0.10 -5.20 13.84
C ARG A 42 -1.15 -5.99 14.61
N SER A 43 -2.41 -5.92 14.17
CA SER A 43 -3.54 -6.55 14.87
C SER A 43 -3.62 -8.03 14.56
N THR A 44 -3.27 -8.88 15.53
CA THR A 44 -3.40 -10.34 15.44
C THR A 44 -4.86 -10.75 15.27
N GLU A 45 -5.80 -10.10 15.95
CA GLU A 45 -7.23 -10.39 15.86
C GLU A 45 -7.76 -10.24 14.43
N ARG A 46 -7.47 -9.09 13.79
CA ARG A 46 -7.89 -8.83 12.41
C ARG A 46 -7.16 -9.72 11.39
N LEU A 47 -5.92 -10.09 11.67
CA LEU A 47 -5.19 -11.07 10.86
C LEU A 47 -5.82 -12.46 10.96
N ASP A 48 -6.26 -12.88 12.14
CA ASP A 48 -6.97 -14.15 12.34
C ASP A 48 -8.32 -14.17 11.60
N GLU A 49 -9.03 -13.03 11.55
CA GLU A 49 -10.21 -12.89 10.70
C GLU A 49 -9.88 -13.12 9.23
N MET A 50 -8.83 -12.46 8.71
CA MET A 50 -8.40 -12.61 7.32
C MET A 50 -8.02 -14.05 6.99
N LYS A 51 -7.26 -14.71 7.85
CA LYS A 51 -6.85 -16.11 7.65
C LYS A 51 -8.06 -17.05 7.49
N ARG A 52 -9.20 -16.72 8.10
CA ARG A 52 -10.44 -17.52 7.96
C ARG A 52 -11.14 -17.31 6.61
N THR A 53 -10.85 -16.21 5.89
CA THR A 53 -11.53 -15.92 4.61
C THR A 53 -10.98 -16.76 3.46
N SER A 54 -9.70 -17.17 3.50
CA SER A 54 -9.09 -18.00 2.46
C SER A 54 -7.94 -18.84 3.01
N PRO A 55 -7.82 -20.12 2.62
CA PRO A 55 -6.68 -20.96 2.95
C PRO A 55 -5.38 -20.52 2.28
N LEU A 56 -5.45 -19.64 1.28
CA LEU A 56 -4.29 -19.07 0.58
C LEU A 56 -3.68 -17.87 1.34
N ILE A 57 -4.32 -17.40 2.41
CA ILE A 57 -3.81 -16.30 3.23
C ILE A 57 -3.06 -16.84 4.45
N GLN A 58 -1.76 -16.59 4.49
CA GLN A 58 -0.90 -16.72 5.67
C GLN A 58 -0.73 -15.35 6.32
N THR A 59 -0.63 -15.29 7.64
CA THR A 59 -0.58 -14.03 8.38
C THR A 59 0.66 -13.92 9.25
N ALA A 60 1.19 -12.71 9.40
CA ALA A 60 2.25 -12.40 10.33
C ALA A 60 1.99 -11.07 11.06
N ALA A 61 2.09 -11.08 12.39
CA ALA A 61 2.01 -9.86 13.19
C ALA A 61 3.36 -9.15 13.17
N LEU A 62 3.38 -7.90 12.66
CA LEU A 62 4.58 -7.06 12.62
C LEU A 62 4.18 -5.58 12.74
N ASP A 63 4.85 -4.86 13.65
CA ASP A 63 4.74 -3.41 13.72
C ASP A 63 5.88 -2.77 12.93
N VAL A 64 5.56 -2.12 11.83
CA VAL A 64 6.53 -1.48 10.92
C VAL A 64 7.32 -0.34 11.59
N LEU A 65 6.83 0.21 12.73
CA LEU A 65 7.54 1.25 13.49
C LEU A 65 8.72 0.69 14.29
N THR A 66 8.68 -0.58 14.65
CA THR A 66 9.67 -1.21 15.53
C THR A 66 10.37 -2.40 14.89
N ALA A 67 9.91 -2.83 13.71
CA ALA A 67 10.44 -3.99 13.01
C ALA A 67 11.90 -3.78 12.62
N SER A 68 12.76 -4.70 13.02
CA SER A 68 14.15 -4.79 12.59
C SER A 68 14.28 -5.50 11.23
N ALA A 69 15.47 -5.42 10.65
CA ALA A 69 15.79 -6.19 9.42
C ALA A 69 15.68 -7.70 9.64
N GLU A 70 15.96 -8.16 10.85
CA GLU A 70 15.83 -9.56 11.28
C GLU A 70 14.36 -9.99 11.33
N ASP A 71 13.45 -9.13 11.82
CA ASP A 71 12.02 -9.41 11.87
C ASP A 71 11.44 -9.55 10.43
N TRP A 72 11.77 -8.62 9.55
CA TRP A 72 11.40 -8.72 8.13
C TRP A 72 11.95 -10.00 7.49
N THR A 73 13.21 -10.33 7.78
CA THR A 73 13.84 -11.55 7.27
C THR A 73 13.11 -12.79 7.75
N ALA A 74 12.78 -12.88 9.04
CA ALA A 74 12.12 -14.05 9.63
C ALA A 74 10.73 -14.30 9.01
N VAL A 75 9.94 -13.23 8.82
CA VAL A 75 8.61 -13.33 8.20
C VAL A 75 8.71 -13.82 6.75
N LEU A 76 9.65 -13.24 5.96
CA LEU A 76 9.80 -13.63 4.56
C LEU A 76 10.40 -15.03 4.42
N GLU A 77 11.34 -15.43 5.29
CA GLU A 77 11.91 -16.79 5.30
C GLU A 77 10.84 -17.86 5.54
N GLN A 78 9.93 -17.60 6.49
CA GLN A 78 8.84 -18.53 6.76
C GLN A 78 7.96 -18.69 5.53
N PHE A 79 7.51 -17.59 4.93
CA PHE A 79 6.64 -17.63 3.76
C PHE A 79 7.29 -18.29 2.54
N VAL A 80 8.55 -17.92 2.27
CA VAL A 80 9.31 -18.50 1.15
C VAL A 80 9.58 -19.99 1.33
N ARG A 81 9.76 -20.44 2.56
CA ARG A 81 9.90 -21.87 2.88
C ARG A 81 8.63 -22.65 2.56
N ASP A 82 7.47 -22.06 2.86
CA ASP A 82 6.19 -22.74 2.72
C ASP A 82 5.67 -22.72 1.26
N HIS A 83 5.92 -21.62 0.52
CA HIS A 83 5.30 -21.38 -0.78
C HIS A 83 6.28 -21.09 -1.92
N GLY A 84 7.56 -20.90 -1.64
CA GLY A 84 8.53 -20.43 -2.63
C GLY A 84 8.66 -18.91 -2.65
N LYS A 85 9.52 -18.41 -3.54
CA LYS A 85 9.83 -16.98 -3.62
C LYS A 85 8.63 -16.14 -4.02
N ILE A 86 8.65 -14.89 -3.57
CA ILE A 86 7.57 -13.93 -3.87
C ILE A 86 7.69 -13.39 -5.31
N HIS A 87 6.55 -13.23 -5.95
CA HIS A 87 6.37 -12.60 -7.26
C HIS A 87 6.16 -11.08 -7.14
N GLY A 88 5.93 -10.60 -5.92
CA GLY A 88 5.80 -9.19 -5.64
C GLY A 88 5.27 -8.87 -4.25
N GLY A 89 4.97 -7.61 -4.04
CA GLY A 89 4.38 -7.17 -2.78
C GLY A 89 3.79 -5.78 -2.83
N VAL A 90 2.92 -5.52 -1.87
CA VAL A 90 2.19 -4.27 -1.74
C VAL A 90 2.41 -3.71 -0.33
N TYR A 91 2.74 -2.44 -0.24
CA TYR A 91 2.88 -1.75 1.03
C TYR A 91 1.79 -0.69 1.16
N THR A 92 0.79 -0.97 1.98
CA THR A 92 -0.34 -0.07 2.27
C THR A 92 -0.28 0.54 3.66
N ALA A 93 0.64 0.07 4.52
CA ALA A 93 0.72 0.58 5.88
C ALA A 93 0.98 2.10 5.88
N GLY A 94 0.23 2.81 6.67
CA GLY A 94 0.30 4.25 6.81
C GLY A 94 -0.57 4.71 7.97
N ILE A 95 -0.28 5.89 8.46
CA ILE A 95 -1.11 6.61 9.40
C ILE A 95 -1.25 8.05 8.93
N THR A 96 -2.34 8.69 9.30
CA THR A 96 -2.57 10.12 9.08
C THR A 96 -2.81 10.81 10.40
N GLY A 97 -2.66 12.12 10.41
CA GLY A 97 -2.90 12.95 11.60
C GLY A 97 -2.76 14.42 11.29
N VAL A 98 -3.36 15.26 12.13
CA VAL A 98 -3.32 16.71 11.97
C VAL A 98 -1.96 17.24 12.39
N THR A 99 -1.20 17.73 11.44
CA THR A 99 0.17 18.22 11.62
C THR A 99 0.34 19.61 10.98
N PRO A 100 -0.34 20.66 11.50
CA PRO A 100 -0.24 22.01 10.97
C PRO A 100 1.17 22.56 11.21
N LEU A 101 1.64 23.46 10.34
CA LEU A 101 2.97 24.08 10.50
C LEU A 101 3.17 24.70 11.89
N LYS A 102 2.13 25.34 12.42
CA LYS A 102 2.15 25.95 13.76
C LYS A 102 1.61 24.95 14.80
N GLY A 103 2.50 24.46 15.66
CA GLY A 103 2.10 23.63 16.81
C GLY A 103 1.84 22.16 16.47
N TYR A 104 2.51 21.59 15.46
CA TYR A 104 2.42 20.15 15.19
C TYR A 104 3.08 19.31 16.29
N ASP A 105 2.55 18.14 16.53
CA ASP A 105 3.19 17.12 17.38
C ASP A 105 4.33 16.43 16.61
N ARG A 106 5.56 16.54 17.15
CA ARG A 106 6.75 15.93 16.56
C ARG A 106 6.70 14.40 16.56
N ASN A 107 6.12 13.79 17.60
CA ASN A 107 6.01 12.33 17.67
C ASN A 107 5.07 11.81 16.58
N MET A 108 3.93 12.46 16.41
CA MET A 108 2.99 12.15 15.31
C MET A 108 3.66 12.33 13.95
N ALA A 109 4.38 13.45 13.75
CA ALA A 109 5.09 13.73 12.51
C ALA A 109 6.12 12.63 12.18
N THR A 110 6.91 12.22 13.18
CA THR A 110 7.89 11.15 13.04
C THR A 110 7.22 9.82 12.72
N ALA A 111 6.16 9.45 13.46
CA ALA A 111 5.44 8.21 13.24
C ALA A 111 4.81 8.14 11.82
N ILE A 112 4.30 9.25 11.29
CA ILE A 112 3.79 9.32 9.92
C ILE A 112 4.87 8.98 8.89
N PHE A 113 6.07 9.57 9.02
CA PHE A 113 7.19 9.29 8.13
C PHE A 113 7.67 7.86 8.27
N GLN A 114 7.92 7.41 9.49
CA GLN A 114 8.39 6.05 9.75
C GLN A 114 7.41 5.00 9.22
N THR A 115 6.11 5.17 9.48
CA THR A 115 5.13 4.20 8.98
C THR A 115 5.01 4.23 7.46
N SER A 116 4.93 5.41 6.85
CA SER A 116 4.60 5.52 5.42
C SER A 116 5.80 5.36 4.50
N PHE A 117 6.96 5.93 4.87
CA PHE A 117 8.15 5.97 4.04
C PHE A 117 9.21 4.97 4.51
N ASP A 118 9.75 5.12 5.72
CA ASP A 118 10.86 4.29 6.19
C ASP A 118 10.47 2.81 6.18
N GLY A 119 9.32 2.44 6.75
CA GLY A 119 8.84 1.06 6.74
C GLY A 119 8.62 0.48 5.34
N SER A 120 8.25 1.32 4.35
CA SER A 120 8.15 0.88 2.95
C SER A 120 9.52 0.58 2.34
N VAL A 121 10.54 1.34 2.72
CA VAL A 121 11.94 1.12 2.30
C VAL A 121 12.49 -0.14 2.97
N ASP A 122 12.27 -0.34 4.27
CA ASP A 122 12.71 -1.52 5.01
C ASP A 122 12.10 -2.81 4.44
N PHE A 123 10.79 -2.78 4.14
CA PHE A 123 10.12 -3.88 3.45
C PHE A 123 10.80 -4.19 2.11
N LEU A 124 11.02 -3.18 1.26
CA LEU A 124 11.61 -3.36 -0.06
C LEU A 124 13.07 -3.80 0.01
N GLN A 125 13.84 -3.28 0.97
CA GLN A 125 15.22 -3.68 1.20
C GLN A 125 15.32 -5.19 1.47
N CYS A 126 14.36 -5.76 2.17
CA CYS A 126 14.29 -7.19 2.40
C CYS A 126 13.67 -7.93 1.20
N ALA A 127 12.46 -7.57 0.80
CA ALA A 127 11.65 -8.29 -0.17
C ALA A 127 12.26 -8.35 -1.57
N SER A 128 13.03 -7.35 -2.01
CA SER A 128 13.66 -7.34 -3.33
C SER A 128 14.93 -8.20 -3.43
N LYS A 129 15.44 -8.77 -2.33
CA LYS A 129 16.64 -9.62 -2.37
C LYS A 129 16.41 -10.90 -3.16
N LYS A 130 17.44 -11.37 -3.88
CA LYS A 130 17.43 -12.63 -4.64
C LYS A 130 16.99 -13.85 -3.80
N LYS A 131 17.22 -13.80 -2.49
CA LYS A 131 16.81 -14.84 -1.55
C LYS A 131 15.29 -14.96 -1.46
N PHE A 132 14.57 -13.84 -1.54
CA PHE A 132 13.14 -13.77 -1.26
C PHE A 132 12.27 -13.59 -2.49
N SER A 133 12.75 -12.93 -3.55
CA SER A 133 11.95 -12.64 -4.73
C SER A 133 12.42 -13.37 -5.99
N GLU A 134 11.46 -13.75 -6.83
CA GLU A 134 11.71 -14.22 -8.18
C GLU A 134 12.23 -13.10 -9.08
N MET A 135 12.86 -13.45 -10.21
CA MET A 135 13.20 -12.47 -11.24
C MET A 135 11.90 -11.83 -11.77
N GLY A 136 11.91 -10.53 -11.97
CA GLY A 136 10.74 -9.83 -12.50
C GLY A 136 9.65 -9.50 -11.47
N ALA A 137 9.88 -9.70 -10.18
CA ALA A 137 8.92 -9.37 -9.14
C ALA A 137 8.41 -7.92 -9.23
N SER A 138 7.15 -7.69 -8.87
CA SER A 138 6.48 -6.38 -8.93
C SER A 138 6.08 -5.86 -7.56
N PHE A 139 6.42 -4.62 -7.27
CA PHE A 139 6.10 -3.96 -6.01
C PHE A 139 5.21 -2.73 -6.22
N VAL A 140 4.26 -2.53 -5.31
CA VAL A 140 3.36 -1.37 -5.32
C VAL A 140 3.36 -0.69 -3.95
N LEU A 141 3.65 0.60 -3.94
CA LEU A 141 3.57 1.45 -2.76
C LEU A 141 2.36 2.38 -2.83
N PHE A 142 1.93 2.89 -1.69
CA PHE A 142 0.82 3.83 -1.61
C PHE A 142 1.29 5.24 -1.26
N SER A 143 1.15 6.15 -2.22
CA SER A 143 1.19 7.60 -2.05
C SER A 143 -0.23 8.12 -1.71
N SER A 144 -0.59 9.30 -2.13
CA SER A 144 -1.91 9.94 -1.97
C SER A 144 -2.01 11.18 -2.87
N VAL A 145 -3.21 11.59 -3.28
CA VAL A 145 -3.42 12.90 -3.90
C VAL A 145 -2.94 14.06 -3.02
N ALA A 146 -2.93 13.90 -1.69
CA ALA A 146 -2.35 14.88 -0.77
C ALA A 146 -0.89 15.21 -1.08
N SER A 147 -0.16 14.32 -1.77
CA SER A 147 1.21 14.55 -2.24
C SER A 147 1.30 15.52 -3.43
N TYR A 148 0.18 15.83 -4.06
CA TYR A 148 0.06 16.77 -5.19
C TYR A 148 -0.55 18.10 -4.78
N GLU A 149 -1.61 18.08 -3.97
CA GLU A 149 -2.41 19.27 -3.66
C GLU A 149 -1.94 20.06 -2.43
N GLY A 150 -1.20 19.43 -1.51
CA GLY A 150 -0.74 20.11 -0.29
C GLY A 150 -1.87 20.47 0.67
N THR A 151 -2.66 19.50 1.09
CA THR A 151 -3.81 19.68 1.97
C THR A 151 -3.43 20.37 3.30
N LYS A 152 -4.15 21.44 3.66
CA LYS A 152 -3.95 22.18 4.93
C LYS A 152 -4.09 21.24 6.14
N GLY A 153 -3.12 21.28 7.04
CA GLY A 153 -3.11 20.44 8.24
C GLY A 153 -2.49 19.07 8.06
N LEU A 154 -2.16 18.65 6.83
CA LEU A 154 -1.54 17.36 6.54
C LEU A 154 -0.06 17.48 6.14
N LEU A 155 0.68 18.45 6.71
CA LEU A 155 2.05 18.76 6.31
C LEU A 155 2.94 17.49 6.22
N PHE A 156 3.02 16.73 7.32
CA PHE A 156 3.91 15.56 7.36
C PHE A 156 3.35 14.37 6.58
N TYR A 157 2.04 14.18 6.56
CA TYR A 157 1.41 13.14 5.73
C TYR A 157 1.65 13.38 4.24
N ALA A 158 1.35 14.58 3.74
CA ALA A 158 1.57 14.96 2.36
C ALA A 158 3.06 14.84 1.97
N SER A 159 3.96 15.27 2.86
CA SER A 159 5.40 15.16 2.64
C SER A 159 5.88 13.71 2.58
N ALA A 160 5.43 12.85 3.51
CA ALA A 160 5.78 11.43 3.51
C ALA A 160 5.26 10.71 2.24
N LYS A 161 4.02 11.02 1.82
CA LYS A 161 3.44 10.48 0.58
C LYS A 161 4.15 11.00 -0.67
N SER A 162 4.65 12.24 -0.66
CA SER A 162 5.52 12.78 -1.72
C SER A 162 6.88 12.07 -1.76
N ALA A 163 7.45 11.75 -0.60
CA ALA A 163 8.69 10.98 -0.50
C ALA A 163 8.52 9.58 -1.13
N VAL A 164 7.44 8.86 -0.83
CA VAL A 164 7.11 7.56 -1.45
C VAL A 164 7.03 7.70 -2.97
N ARG A 165 6.28 8.69 -3.48
CA ARG A 165 6.13 8.94 -4.92
C ARG A 165 7.46 9.21 -5.62
N THR A 166 8.37 9.91 -4.95
CA THR A 166 9.70 10.19 -5.51
C THR A 166 10.61 8.95 -5.44
N ALA A 167 10.55 8.21 -4.32
CA ALA A 167 11.40 7.04 -4.09
C ALA A 167 11.20 5.94 -5.13
N VAL A 168 9.97 5.69 -5.61
CA VAL A 168 9.73 4.64 -6.62
C VAL A 168 10.57 4.83 -7.88
N ARG A 169 10.89 6.06 -8.28
CA ARG A 169 11.73 6.34 -9.44
C ARG A 169 13.19 5.97 -9.22
N THR A 170 13.70 6.20 -8.01
CA THR A 170 15.06 5.84 -7.63
C THR A 170 15.17 4.33 -7.46
N ILE A 171 14.27 3.74 -6.69
CA ILE A 171 14.25 2.30 -6.41
C ILE A 171 14.09 1.49 -7.70
N ALA A 172 13.25 1.94 -8.65
CA ALA A 172 13.09 1.29 -9.96
C ALA A 172 14.42 1.12 -10.70
N LYS A 173 15.31 2.11 -10.62
CA LYS A 173 16.65 2.05 -11.24
C LYS A 173 17.56 1.06 -10.51
N GLU A 174 17.43 0.96 -9.17
CA GLU A 174 18.27 0.10 -8.35
C GLU A 174 17.91 -1.38 -8.51
N ILE A 175 16.60 -1.71 -8.55
CA ILE A 175 16.14 -3.10 -8.61
C ILE A 175 15.86 -3.58 -10.04
N GLY A 176 15.85 -2.68 -11.02
CA GLY A 176 15.52 -2.96 -12.42
C GLY A 176 16.48 -3.93 -13.11
N HIS A 177 17.74 -4.04 -12.65
CA HIS A 177 18.71 -5.01 -13.17
C HIS A 177 18.28 -6.48 -12.98
N ARG A 178 17.35 -6.74 -12.04
CA ARG A 178 16.72 -8.04 -11.83
C ARG A 178 15.37 -8.18 -12.56
N GLY A 179 15.01 -7.22 -13.40
CA GLY A 179 13.69 -7.16 -14.03
C GLY A 179 12.57 -6.75 -13.07
N HIS A 180 12.89 -6.39 -11.84
CA HIS A 180 11.90 -5.95 -10.87
C HIS A 180 11.25 -4.63 -11.29
N ARG A 181 9.97 -4.51 -10.98
CA ARG A 181 9.20 -3.29 -11.18
C ARG A 181 8.71 -2.74 -9.86
N ILE A 182 8.62 -1.44 -9.76
CA ILE A 182 8.02 -0.76 -8.62
C ILE A 182 7.26 0.46 -9.10
N ASN A 183 6.04 0.62 -8.61
CA ASN A 183 5.19 1.77 -8.90
C ASN A 183 4.49 2.23 -7.62
N SER A 184 3.89 3.41 -7.65
CA SER A 184 3.00 3.87 -6.59
C SER A 184 1.60 4.17 -7.11
N ILE A 185 0.65 4.13 -6.19
CA ILE A 185 -0.73 4.56 -6.41
C ILE A 185 -1.03 5.72 -5.47
N SER A 186 -1.68 6.74 -6.00
CA SER A 186 -2.13 7.93 -5.29
C SER A 186 -3.65 7.99 -5.26
N PRO A 187 -4.31 7.35 -4.28
CA PRO A 187 -5.75 7.46 -4.11
C PRO A 187 -6.16 8.84 -3.59
N ALA A 188 -7.40 9.25 -3.91
CA ALA A 188 -8.09 10.32 -3.20
C ALA A 188 -8.82 9.77 -1.96
N TRP A 189 -9.99 10.30 -1.66
CA TRP A 189 -10.81 9.87 -0.54
C TRP A 189 -11.47 8.52 -0.83
N VAL A 190 -11.02 7.52 -0.09
CA VAL A 190 -11.56 6.14 -0.15
C VAL A 190 -12.25 5.84 1.18
N ASP A 191 -13.40 5.21 1.13
CA ASP A 191 -14.15 4.81 2.33
C ASP A 191 -13.40 3.70 3.08
N THR A 192 -12.66 4.11 4.08
CA THR A 192 -11.82 3.26 4.93
C THR A 192 -11.85 3.75 6.37
N GLU A 193 -11.47 2.88 7.31
CA GLU A 193 -11.33 3.28 8.72
C GLU A 193 -10.37 4.47 8.90
N MET A 194 -9.30 4.54 8.12
CA MET A 194 -8.35 5.66 8.18
C MET A 194 -9.02 6.99 7.83
N THR A 195 -9.84 7.00 6.77
CA THR A 195 -10.59 8.18 6.34
C THR A 195 -11.58 8.60 7.41
N ASN A 196 -12.35 7.66 7.94
CA ASN A 196 -13.37 7.93 8.95
C ASN A 196 -12.74 8.47 10.25
N SER A 197 -11.68 7.84 10.74
CA SER A 197 -10.95 8.30 11.93
C SER A 197 -10.33 9.68 11.75
N TYR A 198 -9.82 9.99 10.54
CA TYR A 198 -9.30 11.33 10.25
C TYR A 198 -10.42 12.37 10.30
N LEU A 199 -11.56 12.14 9.64
CA LEU A 199 -12.70 13.06 9.62
C LEU A 199 -13.23 13.32 11.03
N GLU A 200 -13.38 12.28 11.84
CA GLU A 200 -13.75 12.41 13.27
C GLU A 200 -12.74 13.28 14.04
N SER A 201 -11.44 13.08 13.80
CA SER A 201 -10.38 13.83 14.50
C SER A 201 -10.37 15.33 14.22
N VAL A 202 -10.89 15.73 13.06
CA VAL A 202 -11.00 17.14 12.65
C VAL A 202 -12.41 17.72 12.83
N GLY A 203 -13.33 16.92 13.39
CA GLY A 203 -14.72 17.34 13.62
C GLY A 203 -15.51 17.56 12.32
N MET A 204 -15.15 16.84 11.24
CA MET A 204 -15.80 16.92 9.94
C MET A 204 -16.66 15.68 9.70
N GLY A 205 -17.89 15.90 9.23
CA GLY A 205 -18.71 14.80 8.71
C GLY A 205 -18.26 14.35 7.32
N GLN A 206 -18.72 13.18 6.90
CA GLN A 206 -18.38 12.65 5.58
C GLN A 206 -18.85 13.55 4.43
N GLU A 207 -19.95 14.27 4.62
CA GLU A 207 -20.50 15.26 3.70
C GLU A 207 -19.63 16.52 3.52
N SER A 208 -18.68 16.74 4.43
CA SER A 208 -17.76 17.89 4.37
C SER A 208 -16.55 17.64 3.45
N VAL A 209 -16.37 16.41 2.98
CA VAL A 209 -15.27 16.04 2.09
C VAL A 209 -15.75 16.21 0.65
N ARG A 210 -14.98 16.95 -0.13
CA ARG A 210 -15.21 17.00 -1.58
C ARG A 210 -14.91 15.63 -2.16
N ASP A 211 -15.89 15.03 -2.79
CA ASP A 211 -15.74 13.79 -3.52
C ASP A 211 -15.18 14.05 -4.93
N GLY A 212 -14.64 13.03 -5.56
CA GLY A 212 -14.29 13.08 -6.97
C GLY A 212 -15.54 13.21 -7.87
N ILE A 213 -15.35 13.45 -9.16
CA ILE A 213 -16.44 13.53 -10.16
C ILE A 213 -17.27 12.24 -10.17
N LEU A 214 -16.61 11.08 -9.90
CA LEU A 214 -17.27 9.77 -9.82
C LEU A 214 -17.76 9.41 -8.40
N GLY A 215 -17.73 10.37 -7.46
CA GLY A 215 -18.08 10.16 -6.06
C GLY A 215 -16.90 9.73 -5.20
N ARG A 216 -17.21 9.21 -4.01
CA ARG A 216 -16.23 8.65 -3.07
C ARG A 216 -15.80 7.27 -3.52
N GLY A 217 -14.48 7.03 -3.53
CA GLY A 217 -13.93 5.73 -3.85
C GLY A 217 -14.17 4.69 -2.75
N ARG A 218 -14.29 3.44 -3.15
CA ARG A 218 -14.27 2.27 -2.29
C ARG A 218 -12.96 1.53 -2.48
N PRO A 219 -12.54 0.64 -1.55
CA PRO A 219 -11.28 -0.10 -1.69
C PRO A 219 -11.16 -0.86 -3.02
N GLU A 220 -12.24 -1.42 -3.54
CA GLU A 220 -12.29 -2.13 -4.82
C GLU A 220 -12.08 -1.22 -6.04
N ASP A 221 -12.37 0.08 -5.94
CA ASP A 221 -12.12 1.04 -7.01
C ASP A 221 -10.61 1.32 -7.20
N VAL A 222 -9.80 1.00 -6.18
CA VAL A 222 -8.35 1.19 -6.19
C VAL A 222 -7.60 -0.11 -6.44
N SER A 223 -8.08 -1.24 -5.88
CA SER A 223 -7.39 -2.53 -5.93
C SER A 223 -7.15 -3.05 -7.35
N GLY A 224 -8.08 -2.82 -8.28
CA GLY A 224 -7.95 -3.25 -9.67
C GLY A 224 -6.68 -2.72 -10.35
N MET A 225 -6.27 -1.46 -10.07
CA MET A 225 -5.00 -0.92 -10.57
C MET A 225 -3.81 -1.61 -9.91
N VAL A 226 -3.89 -1.97 -8.63
CA VAL A 226 -2.82 -2.72 -7.94
C VAL A 226 -2.61 -4.08 -8.59
N LEU A 227 -3.69 -4.84 -8.81
CA LEU A 227 -3.63 -6.16 -9.46
C LEU A 227 -3.04 -6.05 -10.87
N LEU A 228 -3.46 -5.03 -11.65
CA LEU A 228 -2.86 -4.76 -12.95
C LEU A 228 -1.34 -4.55 -12.85
N LEU A 229 -0.89 -3.71 -11.92
CA LEU A 229 0.53 -3.40 -11.74
C LEU A 229 1.33 -4.60 -11.26
N LEU A 230 0.75 -5.50 -10.48
CA LEU A 230 1.39 -6.76 -10.08
C LEU A 230 1.50 -7.74 -11.25
N SER A 231 0.54 -7.75 -12.16
CA SER A 231 0.44 -8.71 -13.26
C SER A 231 1.50 -8.50 -14.36
N SER A 232 1.68 -9.50 -15.19
CA SER A 232 2.53 -9.46 -16.39
C SER A 232 2.06 -8.46 -17.45
N ARG A 233 0.79 -8.01 -17.39
CA ARG A 233 0.23 -6.99 -18.29
C ARG A 233 0.92 -5.64 -18.12
N ALA A 234 1.46 -5.36 -16.92
CA ALA A 234 2.21 -4.15 -16.60
C ALA A 234 3.74 -4.31 -16.77
N ARG A 235 4.22 -5.31 -17.50
CA ARG A 235 5.66 -5.62 -17.63
C ARG A 235 6.54 -4.45 -18.13
N TRP A 236 5.94 -3.44 -18.74
CA TRP A 236 6.62 -2.25 -19.27
C TRP A 236 6.35 -0.99 -18.46
N ILE A 237 5.86 -1.15 -17.21
CA ILE A 237 5.50 -0.05 -16.31
C ILE A 237 6.33 -0.17 -15.04
N THR A 238 7.22 0.80 -14.79
CA THR A 238 8.01 0.91 -13.57
C THR A 238 8.40 2.35 -13.28
N GLY A 239 8.56 2.72 -12.02
CA GLY A 239 8.92 4.06 -11.57
C GLY A 239 7.81 5.10 -11.76
N GLN A 240 6.56 4.67 -11.95
CA GLN A 240 5.42 5.55 -12.17
C GLN A 240 4.55 5.68 -10.92
N ASP A 241 3.84 6.80 -10.84
CA ASP A 241 2.77 7.02 -9.87
C ASP A 241 1.44 7.15 -10.59
N PHE A 242 0.44 6.38 -10.14
CA PHE A 242 -0.88 6.34 -10.76
C PHE A 242 -1.91 6.96 -9.82
N VAL A 243 -2.50 8.06 -10.24
CA VAL A 243 -3.62 8.69 -9.54
C VAL A 243 -4.89 7.87 -9.79
N THR A 244 -5.56 7.44 -8.70
CA THR A 244 -6.84 6.72 -8.71
C THR A 244 -7.80 7.47 -7.79
N ASP A 245 -8.44 8.51 -8.30
CA ASP A 245 -9.07 9.56 -7.50
C ASP A 245 -10.53 9.88 -7.89
N GLY A 246 -11.13 9.12 -8.82
CA GLY A 246 -12.47 9.38 -9.29
C GLY A 246 -12.64 10.77 -9.93
N GLY A 247 -11.55 11.36 -10.44
CA GLY A 247 -11.55 12.71 -11.02
C GLY A 247 -11.48 13.83 -9.95
N TYR A 248 -11.09 13.51 -8.73
CA TYR A 248 -10.95 14.49 -7.64
C TYR A 248 -10.02 15.64 -8.03
N MET A 249 -8.86 15.36 -8.61
CA MET A 249 -7.90 16.37 -9.02
C MET A 249 -8.30 17.11 -10.31
N CYS A 250 -9.17 16.54 -11.16
CA CYS A 250 -9.61 17.21 -12.38
C CYS A 250 -10.46 18.45 -12.11
N GLY A 251 -11.15 18.53 -10.99
CA GLY A 251 -11.94 19.68 -10.59
C GLY A 251 -11.23 20.68 -9.68
N MET A 252 -9.91 20.58 -9.52
CA MET A 252 -9.14 21.52 -8.67
C MET A 252 -8.87 22.87 -9.34
N TRP A 253 -9.20 23.02 -10.60
CA TRP A 253 -8.88 24.21 -11.43
C TRP A 253 -10.10 25.05 -11.84
N ASP A 254 -11.30 24.70 -11.35
CA ASP A 254 -12.55 25.44 -11.61
C ASP A 254 -12.88 26.43 -10.50
#